data_fad0bba70903bf1f73cbd0f7f1231dc0
#
_entry.id   fad0bba70903bf1f73cbd0f7f1231dc0
#
_cell.length_a   1.000
_cell.length_b   1.000
_cell.length_c   1.000
_cell.angle_alpha   90.00
_cell.angle_beta   90.00
_cell.angle_gamma   90.00
#
_symmetry.space_group_name_H-M   'P 1'
#
loop_
_entity.id
_entity.type
_entity.pdbx_description
1 polymer ?
#
loop_
_entity_poly.entity_id
_entity_poly.type
_entity_poly.pdbx_seq_one_letter_code
_entity_poly.pdbx_strand_id
1 'polypeptide(L)'
;MKTKIRIVSQLCIVALAVWALSQAGAARAETTPTGEGSSLSEKDKTFMKKAAKGGTMEVAMGKVAEQNAQSDDVKSFGKRMVTDHSKANDELKSIASKKGVELPSKEHSFKWTSDKTYMDMMVKDHEKDLAEFKEEASSGSDPDVKKFADDTAKIVQEHLELAKETQGKLK
;
A
#
# COMPACT_ATOMS: atom_id res chain seq x y z
N MET A 1 -18.34 40.33 -45.73
CA MET A 1 -18.22 41.77 -45.45
C MET A 1 -16.89 41.99 -44.74
N LYS A 2 -16.07 42.87 -45.30
CA LYS A 2 -14.71 43.23 -44.92
C LYS A 2 -14.75 44.35 -43.84
N THR A 3 -13.92 44.33 -42.80
CA THR A 3 -13.49 45.51 -42.06
C THR A 3 -12.26 45.12 -41.25
N LYS A 4 -11.14 45.32 -41.67
CA LYS A 4 -10.09 46.38 -41.62
C LYS A 4 -9.60 46.72 -40.21
N ILE A 5 -8.40 46.25 -39.96
CA ILE A 5 -7.17 46.73 -39.28
C ILE A 5 -7.19 48.21 -38.84
N ARG A 6 -6.73 48.46 -37.61
CA ARG A 6 -5.96 49.67 -37.30
C ARG A 6 -4.85 49.37 -36.31
N ILE A 7 -3.63 49.47 -36.83
CA ILE A 7 -2.36 49.60 -36.14
C ILE A 7 -2.25 51.07 -35.68
N VAL A 8 -1.87 51.32 -34.45
CA VAL A 8 -1.34 52.61 -34.03
C VAL A 8 -0.04 52.36 -33.27
N SER A 9 1.02 52.74 -33.96
CA SER A 9 2.38 52.84 -33.47
C SER A 9 2.52 54.21 -32.75
N GLN A 10 3.09 54.23 -31.58
CA GLN A 10 3.78 55.45 -31.09
C GLN A 10 5.02 55.09 -30.30
N LEU A 11 6.13 55.46 -30.90
CA LEU A 11 7.46 55.64 -30.27
C LEU A 11 7.48 56.93 -29.44
N CYS A 12 8.17 56.93 -28.32
CA CYS A 12 8.92 58.02 -27.70
C CYS A 12 9.86 57.39 -26.66
N ILE A 13 11.12 57.19 -26.87
CA ILE A 13 12.34 58.01 -26.84
C ILE A 13 12.66 58.57 -25.42
N VAL A 14 13.69 57.91 -24.79
CA VAL A 14 14.86 58.40 -24.00
C VAL A 14 14.62 59.19 -22.71
N ALA A 15 15.12 58.65 -21.61
CA ALA A 15 16.03 59.40 -20.70
C ALA A 15 16.89 58.40 -19.89
N LEU A 16 18.19 58.48 -20.10
CA LEU A 16 19.25 57.88 -19.29
C LEU A 16 19.31 58.55 -17.93
N ALA A 17 19.27 57.81 -16.85
CA ALA A 17 19.85 58.24 -15.57
C ALA A 17 20.60 57.07 -14.96
N VAL A 18 21.88 57.10 -15.04
CA VAL A 18 22.85 56.29 -14.33
C VAL A 18 22.77 56.62 -12.85
N TRP A 19 22.39 55.69 -12.01
CA TRP A 19 22.64 55.71 -10.57
C TRP A 19 23.23 54.40 -10.15
N ALA A 20 24.54 54.40 -10.00
CA ALA A 20 25.28 53.35 -9.32
C ALA A 20 25.04 53.51 -7.81
N LEU A 21 24.32 52.55 -7.20
CA LEU A 21 24.39 52.34 -5.76
C LEU A 21 24.68 50.85 -5.51
N SER A 22 25.87 50.67 -4.98
CA SER A 22 26.36 49.44 -4.37
C SER A 22 25.33 48.91 -3.35
N GLN A 23 24.73 47.76 -3.61
CA GLN A 23 23.97 47.04 -2.63
C GLN A 23 24.67 45.69 -2.43
N ALA A 24 25.21 45.55 -1.23
CA ALA A 24 25.76 44.33 -0.73
C ALA A 24 24.75 43.17 -0.87
N GLY A 25 25.13 42.12 -1.58
CA GLY A 25 24.34 40.95 -1.77
C GLY A 25 24.12 40.21 -0.45
N ALA A 26 22.92 40.33 0.10
CA ALA A 26 22.40 39.31 0.99
C ALA A 26 22.02 38.13 0.10
N ALA A 27 22.88 37.11 0.07
CA ALA A 27 22.54 35.83 -0.49
C ALA A 27 21.38 35.25 0.34
N ARG A 28 20.16 35.49 -0.15
CA ARG A 28 18.99 34.77 0.31
C ARG A 28 19.17 33.34 -0.15
N ALA A 29 19.59 32.50 0.76
CA ALA A 29 19.52 31.06 0.57
C ALA A 29 18.05 30.75 0.26
N GLU A 30 17.74 30.47 -1.01
CA GLU A 30 16.54 29.73 -1.38
C GLU A 30 16.67 28.37 -0.72
N THR A 31 16.06 28.23 0.46
CA THR A 31 15.71 26.93 0.97
C THR A 31 14.62 26.41 0.04
N THR A 32 15.03 25.72 -1.03
CA THR A 32 14.15 24.74 -1.66
C THR A 32 13.66 23.84 -0.54
N PRO A 33 12.34 23.67 -0.35
CA PRO A 33 11.87 22.60 0.47
C PRO A 33 12.21 21.33 -0.31
N THR A 34 13.39 20.74 -0.04
CA THR A 34 13.58 19.33 -0.27
C THR A 34 12.53 18.66 0.58
N GLY A 35 11.42 18.29 -0.06
CA GLY A 35 10.53 17.31 0.51
C GLY A 35 11.39 16.09 0.80
N GLU A 36 11.86 15.99 2.04
CA GLU A 36 12.36 14.74 2.58
C GLU A 36 11.17 13.78 2.51
N GLY A 37 10.99 13.16 1.35
CA GLY A 37 10.26 11.92 1.26
C GLY A 37 10.97 11.00 2.23
N SER A 38 10.33 10.70 3.35
CA SER A 38 10.80 9.72 4.32
C SER A 38 11.33 8.52 3.55
N SER A 39 12.64 8.31 3.57
CA SER A 39 13.23 7.22 2.81
C SER A 39 12.71 5.92 3.41
N LEU A 40 12.13 5.08 2.55
CA LEU A 40 11.62 3.77 2.93
C LEU A 40 12.70 2.99 3.71
N SER A 41 12.43 2.67 4.96
CA SER A 41 13.38 1.95 5.81
C SER A 41 13.52 0.49 5.39
N GLU A 42 14.59 -0.16 5.78
CA GLU A 42 14.73 -1.62 5.56
C GLU A 42 13.67 -2.43 6.32
N LYS A 43 13.14 -1.88 7.42
CA LYS A 43 12.00 -2.46 8.14
C LYS A 43 10.75 -2.43 7.26
N ASP A 44 10.38 -1.25 6.71
CA ASP A 44 9.23 -1.12 5.83
C ASP A 44 9.35 -2.05 4.61
N LYS A 45 10.54 -2.10 3.96
CA LYS A 45 10.78 -3.00 2.84
C LYS A 45 10.62 -4.47 3.20
N THR A 46 11.10 -4.86 4.38
CA THR A 46 10.99 -6.23 4.89
C THR A 46 9.54 -6.59 5.16
N PHE A 47 8.79 -5.68 5.79
CA PHE A 47 7.35 -5.83 6.00
C PHE A 47 6.60 -6.00 4.66
N MET A 48 6.83 -5.10 3.70
CA MET A 48 6.18 -5.18 2.38
C MET A 48 6.41 -6.53 1.69
N LYS A 49 7.63 -7.05 1.73
CA LYS A 49 7.96 -8.35 1.14
C LYS A 49 7.29 -9.51 1.87
N LYS A 50 7.20 -9.46 3.19
CA LYS A 50 6.49 -10.47 4.00
C LYS A 50 4.98 -10.42 3.73
N ALA A 51 4.38 -9.22 3.75
CA ALA A 51 2.97 -9.02 3.49
C ALA A 51 2.58 -9.51 2.09
N ALA A 52 3.38 -9.21 1.05
CA ALA A 52 3.15 -9.71 -0.30
C ALA A 52 3.21 -11.24 -0.38
N LYS A 53 4.17 -11.86 0.30
CA LYS A 53 4.30 -13.32 0.34
C LYS A 53 3.12 -13.96 1.07
N GLY A 54 2.75 -13.43 2.24
CA GLY A 54 1.60 -13.93 3.03
C GLY A 54 0.31 -13.79 2.24
N GLY A 55 -0.01 -12.60 1.76
CA GLY A 55 -1.24 -12.36 1.03
C GLY A 55 -1.39 -13.18 -0.26
N THR A 56 -0.28 -13.45 -1.00
CA THR A 56 -0.35 -14.36 -2.16
C THR A 56 -0.58 -15.81 -1.74
N MET A 57 -0.02 -16.24 -0.61
CA MET A 57 -0.25 -17.57 -0.07
C MET A 57 -1.70 -17.74 0.39
N GLU A 58 -2.27 -16.73 1.07
CA GLU A 58 -3.66 -16.77 1.54
C GLU A 58 -4.67 -16.77 0.39
N VAL A 59 -4.40 -16.06 -0.70
CA VAL A 59 -5.21 -16.17 -1.93
C VAL A 59 -5.16 -17.59 -2.49
N ALA A 60 -3.98 -18.23 -2.53
CA ALA A 60 -3.86 -19.60 -3.03
C ALA A 60 -4.59 -20.58 -2.12
N MET A 61 -4.44 -20.46 -0.80
CA MET A 61 -5.12 -21.32 0.17
C MET A 61 -6.63 -21.11 0.17
N GLY A 62 -7.09 -19.86 0.04
CA GLY A 62 -8.51 -19.54 -0.07
C GLY A 62 -9.17 -20.15 -1.29
N LYS A 63 -8.52 -20.13 -2.46
CA LYS A 63 -9.00 -20.81 -3.67
C LYS A 63 -9.13 -22.33 -3.48
N VAL A 64 -8.16 -22.93 -2.81
CA VAL A 64 -8.21 -24.38 -2.53
C VAL A 64 -9.32 -24.70 -1.54
N ALA A 65 -9.53 -23.87 -0.52
CA ALA A 65 -10.64 -24.03 0.44
C ALA A 65 -12.01 -23.90 -0.26
N GLU A 66 -12.19 -22.90 -1.11
CA GLU A 66 -13.42 -22.70 -1.88
C GLU A 66 -13.79 -23.93 -2.72
N GLN A 67 -12.78 -24.63 -3.26
CA GLN A 67 -12.99 -25.80 -4.12
C GLN A 67 -13.15 -27.12 -3.35
N ASN A 68 -12.51 -27.29 -2.20
CA ASN A 68 -12.34 -28.59 -1.55
C ASN A 68 -13.01 -28.71 -0.17
N ALA A 69 -13.38 -27.59 0.47
CA ALA A 69 -14.02 -27.63 1.77
C ALA A 69 -15.37 -28.38 1.70
N GLN A 70 -15.74 -29.06 2.78
CA GLN A 70 -17.03 -29.69 2.94
C GLN A 70 -18.07 -28.76 3.57
N SER A 71 -17.61 -27.91 4.49
CA SER A 71 -18.44 -26.88 5.14
C SER A 71 -18.64 -25.67 4.24
N ASP A 72 -19.88 -25.21 4.09
CA ASP A 72 -20.19 -23.99 3.34
C ASP A 72 -19.64 -22.75 4.04
N ASP A 73 -19.52 -22.76 5.37
CA ASP A 73 -18.88 -21.68 6.13
C ASP A 73 -17.39 -21.58 5.77
N VAL A 74 -16.70 -22.72 5.63
CA VAL A 74 -15.28 -22.77 5.24
C VAL A 74 -15.08 -22.34 3.78
N LYS A 75 -15.95 -22.75 2.86
CA LYS A 75 -15.93 -22.25 1.47
C LYS A 75 -16.12 -20.74 1.40
N SER A 76 -17.09 -20.23 2.17
CA SER A 76 -17.37 -18.79 2.24
C SER A 76 -16.20 -18.01 2.82
N PHE A 77 -15.56 -18.55 3.85
CA PHE A 77 -14.32 -17.99 4.40
C PHE A 77 -13.22 -17.97 3.35
N GLY A 78 -12.98 -19.10 2.65
CA GLY A 78 -11.98 -19.18 1.58
C GLY A 78 -12.21 -18.12 0.48
N LYS A 79 -13.46 -17.95 0.06
CA LYS A 79 -13.83 -16.91 -0.92
C LYS A 79 -13.53 -15.49 -0.40
N ARG A 80 -13.80 -15.23 0.87
CA ARG A 80 -13.46 -13.94 1.50
C ARG A 80 -11.95 -13.70 1.51
N MET A 81 -11.15 -14.73 1.87
CA MET A 81 -9.68 -14.66 1.80
C MET A 81 -9.20 -14.27 0.40
N VAL A 82 -9.73 -14.92 -0.65
CA VAL A 82 -9.38 -14.60 -2.05
C VAL A 82 -9.69 -13.14 -2.37
N THR A 83 -10.86 -12.67 -2.01
CA THR A 83 -11.32 -11.32 -2.35
C THR A 83 -10.48 -10.26 -1.65
N ASP A 84 -10.36 -10.34 -0.34
CA ASP A 84 -9.77 -9.28 0.48
C ASP A 84 -8.25 -9.24 0.33
N HIS A 85 -7.59 -10.41 0.32
CA HIS A 85 -6.13 -10.48 0.11
C HIS A 85 -5.72 -10.16 -1.33
N SER A 86 -6.55 -10.44 -2.35
CA SER A 86 -6.26 -9.97 -3.72
C SER A 86 -6.25 -8.45 -3.79
N LYS A 87 -7.24 -7.80 -3.17
CA LYS A 87 -7.31 -6.34 -3.12
C LYS A 87 -6.13 -5.73 -2.37
N ALA A 88 -5.80 -6.27 -1.19
CA ALA A 88 -4.65 -5.81 -0.42
C ALA A 88 -3.33 -6.01 -1.17
N ASN A 89 -3.16 -7.13 -1.87
CA ASN A 89 -1.98 -7.39 -2.71
C ASN A 89 -1.84 -6.38 -3.85
N ASP A 90 -2.94 -5.97 -4.50
CA ASP A 90 -2.90 -5.00 -5.58
C ASP A 90 -2.57 -3.59 -5.06
N GLU A 91 -3.07 -3.21 -3.88
CA GLU A 91 -2.71 -1.98 -3.20
C GLU A 91 -1.21 -1.98 -2.83
N LEU A 92 -0.72 -3.05 -2.22
CA LEU A 92 0.69 -3.20 -1.86
C LEU A 92 1.62 -3.14 -3.08
N LYS A 93 1.23 -3.76 -4.21
CA LYS A 93 1.97 -3.66 -5.48
C LYS A 93 2.04 -2.21 -5.98
N SER A 94 0.94 -1.47 -5.86
CA SER A 94 0.92 -0.05 -6.24
C SER A 94 1.89 0.77 -5.39
N ILE A 95 1.90 0.58 -4.06
CA ILE A 95 2.81 1.24 -3.14
C ILE A 95 4.26 0.85 -3.48
N ALA A 96 4.53 -0.44 -3.65
CA ALA A 96 5.87 -0.96 -3.96
C ALA A 96 6.41 -0.37 -5.27
N SER A 97 5.58 -0.31 -6.31
CA SER A 97 5.96 0.29 -7.59
C SER A 97 6.35 1.77 -7.45
N LYS A 98 5.58 2.56 -6.72
CA LYS A 98 5.88 3.98 -6.47
C LYS A 98 7.19 4.17 -5.71
N LYS A 99 7.55 3.22 -4.85
CA LYS A 99 8.72 3.29 -3.98
C LYS A 99 9.93 2.49 -4.48
N GLY A 100 9.82 1.89 -5.66
CA GLY A 100 10.91 1.12 -6.26
C GLY A 100 11.27 -0.16 -5.50
N VAL A 101 10.29 -0.77 -4.82
CA VAL A 101 10.47 -2.04 -4.09
C VAL A 101 10.02 -3.21 -4.96
N GLU A 102 10.92 -4.17 -5.17
CA GLU A 102 10.57 -5.43 -5.81
C GLU A 102 9.93 -6.39 -4.79
N LEU A 103 8.69 -6.80 -5.08
CA LEU A 103 7.96 -7.76 -4.26
C LEU A 103 8.17 -9.19 -4.78
N PRO A 104 8.17 -10.21 -3.90
CA PRO A 104 8.25 -11.60 -4.33
C PRO A 104 7.00 -11.99 -5.14
N SER A 105 7.22 -12.68 -6.26
CA SER A 105 6.17 -13.10 -7.21
C SER A 105 5.97 -14.61 -7.27
N LYS A 106 6.42 -15.35 -6.24
CA LYS A 106 6.36 -16.81 -6.26
C LYS A 106 4.92 -17.29 -6.14
N GLU A 107 4.51 -18.18 -7.04
CA GLU A 107 3.27 -18.93 -6.90
C GLU A 107 3.36 -19.91 -5.72
N HIS A 108 2.28 -20.01 -4.97
CA HIS A 108 2.15 -20.91 -3.85
C HIS A 108 1.18 -22.03 -4.19
N SER A 109 1.59 -23.27 -3.91
CA SER A 109 0.70 -24.43 -3.94
C SER A 109 0.38 -24.82 -2.51
N PHE A 110 -0.90 -25.12 -2.26
CA PHE A 110 -1.38 -25.60 -0.98
C PHE A 110 -2.07 -26.95 -1.17
N LYS A 111 -1.70 -27.93 -0.33
CA LYS A 111 -2.34 -29.24 -0.35
C LYS A 111 -3.46 -29.27 0.68
N TRP A 112 -4.69 -29.46 0.21
CA TRP A 112 -5.85 -29.62 1.09
C TRP A 112 -5.75 -30.89 1.94
N THR A 113 -6.16 -30.79 3.20
CA THR A 113 -6.27 -31.92 4.12
C THR A 113 -7.67 -32.04 4.70
N SER A 114 -8.14 -31.02 5.40
CA SER A 114 -9.50 -30.98 5.95
C SER A 114 -9.88 -29.52 6.29
N ASP A 115 -11.18 -29.29 6.44
CA ASP A 115 -11.74 -28.03 6.89
C ASP A 115 -11.11 -27.59 8.22
N LYS A 116 -11.03 -28.52 9.17
CA LYS A 116 -10.45 -28.25 10.48
C LYS A 116 -8.99 -27.82 10.40
N THR A 117 -8.16 -28.56 9.67
CA THR A 117 -6.74 -28.23 9.51
C THR A 117 -6.55 -26.85 8.86
N TYR A 118 -7.37 -26.54 7.86
CA TYR A 118 -7.35 -25.23 7.20
C TYR A 118 -7.70 -24.12 8.20
N MET A 119 -8.79 -24.26 8.94
CA MET A 119 -9.21 -23.23 9.90
C MET A 119 -8.25 -23.08 11.07
N ASP A 120 -7.68 -24.18 11.59
CA ASP A 120 -6.63 -24.14 12.61
C ASP A 120 -5.41 -23.31 12.15
N MET A 121 -5.04 -23.47 10.87
CA MET A 121 -3.95 -22.73 10.27
C MET A 121 -4.33 -21.26 10.07
N MET A 122 -5.53 -20.96 9.57
CA MET A 122 -6.00 -19.58 9.38
C MET A 122 -6.04 -18.80 10.69
N VAL A 123 -6.52 -19.40 11.78
CA VAL A 123 -6.49 -18.75 13.10
C VAL A 123 -5.05 -18.38 13.50
N LYS A 124 -4.13 -19.34 13.40
CA LYS A 124 -2.74 -19.14 13.81
C LYS A 124 -2.01 -18.10 12.94
N ASP A 125 -2.21 -18.16 11.63
CA ASP A 125 -1.53 -17.26 10.69
C ASP A 125 -2.07 -15.85 10.86
N HIS A 126 -3.41 -15.66 10.99
CA HIS A 126 -4.00 -14.34 11.21
C HIS A 126 -3.66 -13.73 12.58
N GLU A 127 -3.46 -14.53 13.64
CA GLU A 127 -2.95 -14.01 14.92
C GLU A 127 -1.55 -13.40 14.78
N LYS A 128 -0.68 -14.09 14.05
CA LYS A 128 0.67 -13.60 13.77
C LYS A 128 0.67 -12.37 12.87
N ASP A 129 -0.08 -12.44 11.76
CA ASP A 129 -0.11 -11.37 10.78
C ASP A 129 -0.71 -10.10 11.38
N LEU A 130 -1.77 -10.22 12.19
CA LEU A 130 -2.34 -9.08 12.90
C LEU A 130 -1.32 -8.36 13.78
N ALA A 131 -0.45 -9.12 14.47
CA ALA A 131 0.61 -8.53 15.28
C ALA A 131 1.65 -7.81 14.39
N GLU A 132 2.08 -8.42 13.28
CA GLU A 132 3.05 -7.82 12.34
C GLU A 132 2.47 -6.54 11.68
N PHE A 133 1.20 -6.56 11.26
CA PHE A 133 0.55 -5.39 10.67
C PHE A 133 0.39 -4.25 11.67
N LYS A 134 -0.04 -4.53 12.91
CA LYS A 134 -0.14 -3.52 13.99
C LYS A 134 1.22 -2.93 14.36
N GLU A 135 2.27 -3.75 14.36
CA GLU A 135 3.62 -3.28 14.62
C GLU A 135 4.07 -2.30 13.51
N GLU A 136 3.86 -2.64 12.25
CA GLU A 136 4.22 -1.76 11.14
C GLU A 136 3.41 -0.47 11.14
N ALA A 137 2.11 -0.55 11.39
CA ALA A 137 1.24 0.62 11.50
C ALA A 137 1.71 1.60 12.59
N SER A 138 2.21 1.09 13.71
CA SER A 138 2.69 1.93 14.82
C SER A 138 4.11 2.46 14.61
N SER A 139 5.04 1.63 14.16
CA SER A 139 6.48 1.88 14.18
C SER A 139 7.16 1.90 12.81
N GLY A 140 6.43 1.73 11.71
CA GLY A 140 6.92 1.94 10.35
C GLY A 140 7.35 3.39 10.12
N SER A 141 8.21 3.62 9.15
CA SER A 141 8.77 4.95 8.84
C SER A 141 8.02 5.64 7.70
N ASP A 142 7.62 4.87 6.69
CA ASP A 142 6.95 5.39 5.50
C ASP A 142 5.43 5.53 5.73
N PRO A 143 4.84 6.72 5.48
CA PRO A 143 3.44 6.97 5.77
C PRO A 143 2.46 6.13 4.93
N ASP A 144 2.80 5.80 3.68
CA ASP A 144 1.94 4.98 2.83
C ASP A 144 1.95 3.52 3.30
N VAL A 145 3.13 3.01 3.70
CA VAL A 145 3.28 1.66 4.24
C VAL A 145 2.57 1.52 5.59
N LYS A 146 2.72 2.53 6.47
CA LYS A 146 1.99 2.57 7.75
C LYS A 146 0.48 2.56 7.55
N LYS A 147 0.00 3.40 6.61
CA LYS A 147 -1.44 3.46 6.31
C LYS A 147 -1.95 2.12 5.78
N PHE A 148 -1.25 1.52 4.83
CA PHE A 148 -1.58 0.18 4.32
C PHE A 148 -1.63 -0.86 5.44
N ALA A 149 -0.65 -0.82 6.35
CA ALA A 149 -0.59 -1.74 7.47
C ALA A 149 -1.78 -1.55 8.44
N ASP A 150 -2.15 -0.30 8.77
CA ASP A 150 -3.28 -0.01 9.66
C ASP A 150 -4.62 -0.44 9.04
N ASP A 151 -4.84 -0.14 7.76
CA ASP A 151 -6.08 -0.51 7.08
C ASP A 151 -6.20 -2.03 6.90
N THR A 152 -5.09 -2.70 6.57
CA THR A 152 -5.07 -4.16 6.42
C THR A 152 -5.20 -4.86 7.78
N ALA A 153 -4.63 -4.31 8.86
CA ALA A 153 -4.79 -4.87 10.22
C ALA A 153 -6.26 -5.00 10.63
N LYS A 154 -7.12 -4.06 10.23
CA LYS A 154 -8.57 -4.10 10.51
C LYS A 154 -9.22 -5.29 9.79
N ILE A 155 -8.87 -5.49 8.53
CA ILE A 155 -9.37 -6.62 7.72
C ILE A 155 -8.89 -7.96 8.31
N VAL A 156 -7.61 -8.06 8.66
CA VAL A 156 -7.03 -9.26 9.29
C VAL A 156 -7.67 -9.56 10.64
N GLN A 157 -8.03 -8.52 11.42
CA GLN A 157 -8.77 -8.70 12.67
C GLN A 157 -10.15 -9.32 12.42
N GLU A 158 -10.90 -8.83 11.43
CA GLU A 158 -12.20 -9.40 11.05
C GLU A 158 -12.06 -10.84 10.56
N HIS A 159 -11.02 -11.13 9.78
CA HIS A 159 -10.73 -12.49 9.33
C HIS A 159 -10.45 -13.43 10.51
N LEU A 160 -9.66 -12.97 11.47
CA LEU A 160 -9.36 -13.77 12.67
C LEU A 160 -10.61 -14.12 13.49
N GLU A 161 -11.49 -13.13 13.68
CA GLU A 161 -12.77 -13.34 14.38
C GLU A 161 -13.63 -14.34 13.64
N LEU A 162 -13.79 -14.18 12.33
CA LEU A 162 -14.53 -15.11 11.49
C LEU A 162 -13.90 -16.51 11.46
N ALA A 163 -12.56 -16.59 11.43
CA ALA A 163 -11.85 -17.85 11.46
C ALA A 163 -12.10 -18.62 12.77
N LYS A 164 -12.05 -17.93 13.93
CA LYS A 164 -12.34 -18.51 15.24
C LYS A 164 -13.81 -18.97 15.34
N GLU A 165 -14.73 -18.16 14.83
CA GLU A 165 -16.14 -18.54 14.81
C GLU A 165 -16.37 -19.79 13.95
N THR A 166 -15.82 -19.79 12.73
CA THR A 166 -15.96 -20.93 11.80
C THR A 166 -15.29 -22.18 12.35
N GLN A 167 -14.09 -22.06 12.92
CA GLN A 167 -13.38 -23.17 13.58
C GLN A 167 -14.21 -23.79 14.71
N GLY A 168 -14.87 -22.96 15.52
CA GLY A 168 -15.70 -23.42 16.63
C GLY A 168 -16.94 -24.22 16.21
N LYS A 169 -17.39 -24.07 14.96
CA LYS A 169 -18.52 -24.84 14.38
C LYS A 169 -18.10 -26.20 13.81
N LEU A 170 -16.80 -26.40 13.58
CA LEU A 170 -16.27 -27.65 13.04
C LEU A 170 -16.14 -28.68 14.17
N LYS A 171 -16.75 -29.87 13.99
CA LYS A 171 -16.71 -30.99 14.93
C LYS A 171 -15.47 -31.85 14.72
#